data_19f642886c638dca7fb634c9da87e438
#
_entry.id   19f642886c638dca7fb634c9da87e438
#
_cell.length_a   1.000
_cell.length_b   1.000
_cell.length_c   1.000
_cell.angle_alpha   90.00
_cell.angle_beta   90.00
_cell.angle_gamma   90.00
#
_symmetry.space_group_name_H-M   'P 1'
#
loop_
_entity.id
_entity.type
_entity.pdbx_description
1 polymer ?
#
loop_
_entity_poly.entity_id
_entity_poly.type
_entity_poly.pdbx_seq_one_letter_code
_entity_poly.pdbx_strand_id
1 'polypeptide(L)'
;LQAEIRSPSGSRAAYSGELSLPITGVLNGVHPWSIEHPTLYTLTVQLIRPGSAGLPDRVLDEKTIRFGFRTVQFVAGGLYLNGQRVELRGLSRHQSYPYQGYAMPDSIQRLDAQLLKKELGCNAVRTCYAPPSPAFLDACDELGLLVFPEMPGWQHIGDEVWQAQALQNCREMVCQYRNHPSIFLWGARISGSSDNEAFYKRTNEAI
;
A
#
# COMPACT_ATOMS: atom_id res chain seq x y z
N LEU A 1 -3.42 11.51 -23.18
CA LEU A 1 -3.49 11.21 -21.74
C LEU A 1 -3.48 12.51 -20.95
N GLN A 2 -4.33 12.61 -19.94
CA GLN A 2 -4.22 13.67 -18.93
C GLN A 2 -4.03 13.03 -17.57
N ALA A 3 -3.18 13.63 -16.74
CA ALA A 3 -2.97 13.21 -15.37
C ALA A 3 -2.96 14.44 -14.45
N GLU A 4 -3.58 14.32 -13.30
CA GLU A 4 -3.67 15.38 -12.30
C GLU A 4 -3.39 14.83 -10.91
N ILE A 5 -2.51 15.52 -10.17
CA ILE A 5 -2.28 15.26 -8.75
C ILE A 5 -2.85 16.42 -7.95
N ARG A 6 -3.66 16.10 -6.94
CA ARG A 6 -4.20 17.07 -5.98
C ARG A 6 -3.72 16.78 -4.57
N SER A 7 -3.28 17.83 -3.88
CA SER A 7 -3.03 17.78 -2.44
C SER A 7 -4.33 17.95 -1.65
N PRO A 8 -4.37 17.58 -0.37
CA PRO A 8 -5.50 17.86 0.51
C PRO A 8 -5.82 19.36 0.65
N SER A 9 -4.79 20.23 0.54
CA SER A 9 -4.94 21.69 0.58
C SER A 9 -5.37 22.33 -0.74
N GLY A 10 -5.62 21.50 -1.77
CA GLY A 10 -6.05 21.98 -3.09
C GLY A 10 -4.92 22.34 -4.07
N SER A 11 -3.65 22.21 -3.68
CA SER A 11 -2.52 22.36 -4.64
C SER A 11 -2.63 21.32 -5.75
N ARG A 12 -2.31 21.71 -6.97
CA ARG A 12 -2.53 20.91 -8.16
C ARG A 12 -1.26 20.85 -9.01
N ALA A 13 -0.93 19.63 -9.49
CA ALA A 13 0.01 19.44 -10.60
C ALA A 13 -0.71 18.64 -11.69
N ALA A 14 -0.57 19.07 -12.94
CA ALA A 14 -1.25 18.46 -14.07
C ALA A 14 -0.28 18.17 -15.21
N TYR A 15 -0.54 17.09 -15.93
CA TYR A 15 0.13 16.71 -17.18
C TYR A 15 -0.91 16.52 -18.28
N SER A 16 -0.60 16.98 -19.48
CA SER A 16 -1.40 16.70 -20.67
C SER A 16 -0.44 16.45 -21.83
N GLY A 17 -0.62 15.34 -22.56
CA GLY A 17 0.23 14.99 -23.70
C GLY A 17 -0.12 13.64 -24.31
N GLU A 18 0.60 13.25 -25.35
CA GLU A 18 0.48 11.94 -25.95
C GLU A 18 0.90 10.83 -24.96
N LEU A 19 0.41 9.61 -25.19
CA LEU A 19 0.69 8.47 -24.33
C LEU A 19 2.15 8.02 -24.49
N SER A 20 3.04 8.58 -23.67
CA SER A 20 4.38 8.04 -23.46
C SER A 20 4.55 7.69 -21.97
N LEU A 21 4.92 6.45 -21.69
CA LEU A 21 5.13 5.96 -20.32
C LEU A 21 6.60 5.55 -20.13
N PRO A 22 7.20 5.76 -18.94
CA PRO A 22 6.61 6.40 -17.76
C PRO A 22 6.54 7.93 -17.86
N ILE A 23 5.50 8.51 -17.24
CA ILE A 23 5.41 9.95 -17.02
C ILE A 23 6.11 10.27 -15.72
N THR A 24 7.09 11.16 -15.74
CA THR A 24 7.82 11.62 -14.56
C THR A 24 7.61 13.13 -14.39
N GLY A 25 7.53 13.55 -13.14
CA GLY A 25 7.37 14.96 -12.79
C GLY A 25 7.86 15.25 -11.38
N VAL A 26 8.04 16.53 -11.08
CA VAL A 26 8.43 17.01 -9.75
C VAL A 26 7.26 17.77 -9.15
N LEU A 27 6.86 17.37 -7.95
CA LEU A 27 5.88 18.09 -7.14
C LEU A 27 6.62 18.77 -5.98
N ASN A 28 6.58 20.10 -5.94
CA ASN A 28 7.20 20.88 -4.87
C ASN A 28 6.24 21.14 -3.72
N GLY A 29 6.77 21.36 -2.50
CA GLY A 29 5.97 21.72 -1.34
C GLY A 29 5.07 20.58 -0.83
N VAL A 30 5.49 19.32 -1.03
CA VAL A 30 4.74 18.17 -0.53
C VAL A 30 4.78 18.09 0.98
N HIS A 31 3.64 17.73 1.58
CA HIS A 31 3.53 17.39 2.99
C HIS A 31 3.65 15.88 3.13
N PRO A 32 4.70 15.36 3.81
CA PRO A 32 4.87 13.92 3.98
C PRO A 32 3.72 13.30 4.78
N TRP A 33 3.35 12.08 4.42
CA TRP A 33 2.46 11.23 5.20
C TRP A 33 3.19 10.76 6.46
N SER A 34 2.56 10.89 7.62
CA SER A 34 3.08 10.37 8.89
C SER A 34 1.98 9.73 9.73
N ILE A 35 2.37 9.13 10.86
CA ILE A 35 1.45 8.52 11.82
C ILE A 35 0.49 9.56 12.44
N GLU A 36 0.99 10.78 12.67
CA GLU A 36 0.25 11.90 13.28
C GLU A 36 -0.48 12.74 12.24
N HIS A 37 0.10 12.86 11.04
CA HIS A 37 -0.42 13.66 9.94
C HIS A 37 -0.47 12.81 8.67
N PRO A 38 -1.49 11.96 8.51
CA PRO A 38 -1.61 11.02 7.38
C PRO A 38 -2.08 11.74 6.10
N THR A 39 -1.21 12.60 5.56
CA THR A 39 -1.48 13.40 4.37
C THR A 39 -1.55 12.52 3.13
N LEU A 40 -2.70 12.51 2.46
CA LEU A 40 -2.94 11.75 1.24
C LEU A 40 -3.14 12.68 0.05
N TYR A 41 -2.56 12.30 -1.08
CA TYR A 41 -2.72 12.94 -2.37
C TYR A 41 -3.60 12.07 -3.26
N THR A 42 -4.27 12.71 -4.20
CA THR A 42 -5.08 12.02 -5.21
C THR A 42 -4.45 12.19 -6.58
N LEU A 43 -4.17 11.09 -7.26
CA LEU A 43 -3.79 11.06 -8.67
C LEU A 43 -5.01 10.63 -9.49
N THR A 44 -5.47 11.48 -10.40
CA THR A 44 -6.47 11.14 -11.41
C THR A 44 -5.81 11.05 -12.77
N VAL A 45 -6.01 9.95 -13.46
CA VAL A 45 -5.52 9.72 -14.83
C VAL A 45 -6.72 9.51 -15.73
N GLN A 46 -6.78 10.28 -16.83
CA GLN A 46 -7.86 10.21 -17.81
C GLN A 46 -7.33 9.88 -19.20
N LEU A 47 -7.95 8.92 -19.86
CA LEU A 47 -7.77 8.67 -21.28
C LEU A 47 -8.79 9.51 -22.03
N ILE A 48 -8.31 10.46 -22.84
CA ILE A 48 -9.16 11.43 -23.52
C ILE A 48 -9.04 11.23 -25.03
N ARG A 49 -10.19 11.18 -25.71
CA ARG A 49 -10.27 11.36 -27.15
C ARG A 49 -10.43 12.85 -27.43
N PRO A 50 -9.46 13.50 -28.10
CA PRO A 50 -9.61 14.90 -28.48
C PRO A 50 -10.85 15.10 -29.35
N GLY A 51 -11.56 16.19 -29.12
CA GLY A 51 -12.65 16.62 -29.95
C GLY A 51 -12.16 17.07 -31.34
N SER A 52 -13.01 17.00 -32.34
CA SER A 52 -12.75 17.47 -33.68
C SER A 52 -13.95 18.25 -34.20
N ALA A 53 -13.68 19.22 -35.13
CA ALA A 53 -14.71 20.00 -35.82
C ALA A 53 -15.73 20.68 -34.86
N GLY A 54 -15.25 21.25 -33.73
CA GLY A 54 -16.12 21.94 -32.74
C GLY A 54 -16.80 21.03 -31.72
N LEU A 55 -16.52 19.74 -31.74
CA LEU A 55 -16.95 18.82 -30.69
C LEU A 55 -16.00 18.88 -29.50
N PRO A 56 -16.50 18.78 -28.25
CA PRO A 56 -15.68 18.77 -27.06
C PRO A 56 -14.86 17.47 -26.93
N ASP A 57 -13.79 17.54 -26.16
CA ASP A 57 -13.04 16.37 -25.71
C ASP A 57 -13.96 15.38 -24.99
N ARG A 58 -13.70 14.08 -25.16
CA ARG A 58 -14.45 13.01 -24.51
C ARG A 58 -13.54 12.16 -23.66
N VAL A 59 -13.80 12.11 -22.36
CA VAL A 59 -13.16 11.13 -21.46
C VAL A 59 -13.65 9.74 -21.81
N LEU A 60 -12.73 8.84 -22.14
CA LEU A 60 -13.00 7.44 -22.50
C LEU A 60 -12.88 6.54 -21.29
N ASP A 61 -11.92 6.83 -20.40
CA ASP A 61 -11.67 6.07 -19.17
C ASP A 61 -11.00 6.97 -18.12
N GLU A 62 -11.23 6.68 -16.86
CA GLU A 62 -10.67 7.41 -15.72
C GLU A 62 -10.26 6.46 -14.61
N LYS A 63 -9.09 6.68 -14.05
CA LYS A 63 -8.61 6.00 -12.84
C LYS A 63 -8.14 7.01 -11.81
N THR A 64 -8.65 6.87 -10.59
CA THR A 64 -8.24 7.67 -9.43
C THR A 64 -7.56 6.79 -8.40
N ILE A 65 -6.40 7.24 -7.91
CA ILE A 65 -5.57 6.54 -6.91
C ILE A 65 -5.23 7.52 -5.81
N ARG A 66 -5.31 7.09 -4.57
CA ARG A 66 -4.77 7.81 -3.40
C ARG A 66 -3.39 7.27 -3.07
N PHE A 67 -2.50 8.16 -2.65
CA PHE A 67 -1.13 7.82 -2.26
C PHE A 67 -0.57 8.88 -1.31
N GLY A 68 0.59 8.60 -0.71
CA GLY A 68 1.28 9.56 0.15
C GLY A 68 2.79 9.56 -0.10
N PHE A 69 3.43 10.69 0.17
CA PHE A 69 4.88 10.82 0.11
C PHE A 69 5.47 10.51 1.48
N ARG A 70 6.44 9.63 1.55
CA ARG A 70 7.19 9.33 2.78
C ARG A 70 8.55 8.75 2.47
N THR A 71 9.45 8.82 3.45
CA THR A 71 10.69 8.05 3.45
C THR A 71 10.70 7.10 4.65
N VAL A 72 11.17 5.88 4.43
CA VAL A 72 11.33 4.86 5.48
C VAL A 72 12.78 4.40 5.46
N GLN A 73 13.42 4.36 6.62
CA GLN A 73 14.79 3.92 6.76
C GLN A 73 14.95 3.01 7.97
N PHE A 74 15.67 1.91 7.77
CA PHE A 74 16.11 1.02 8.84
C PHE A 74 17.61 1.19 9.00
N VAL A 75 18.03 1.70 10.14
CA VAL A 75 19.44 1.91 10.46
C VAL A 75 19.75 1.33 11.85
N ALA A 76 21.04 1.31 12.26
CA ALA A 76 21.44 0.78 13.55
C ALA A 76 20.68 1.40 14.77
N GLY A 77 20.19 2.64 14.63
CA GLY A 77 19.39 3.33 15.66
C GLY A 77 17.89 2.99 15.63
N GLY A 78 17.41 2.19 14.70
CA GLY A 78 15.99 1.78 14.59
C GLY A 78 15.32 2.18 13.29
N LEU A 79 13.97 2.23 13.34
CA LEU A 79 13.11 2.68 12.24
C LEU A 79 12.99 4.20 12.25
N TYR A 80 13.13 4.80 11.07
CA TYR A 80 12.90 6.23 10.86
C TYR A 80 11.87 6.45 9.76
N LEU A 81 10.86 7.26 10.06
CA LEU A 81 9.83 7.72 9.12
C LEU A 81 10.03 9.22 8.90
N ASN A 82 10.29 9.65 7.66
CA ASN A 82 10.58 11.05 7.32
C ASN A 82 11.72 11.67 8.17
N GLY A 83 12.74 10.87 8.48
CA GLY A 83 13.87 11.29 9.31
C GLY A 83 13.61 11.33 10.82
N GLN A 84 12.40 11.02 11.27
CA GLN A 84 12.06 10.93 12.70
C GLN A 84 12.04 9.48 13.16
N ARG A 85 12.65 9.20 14.31
CA ARG A 85 12.66 7.84 14.88
C ARG A 85 11.25 7.44 15.33
N VAL A 86 10.83 6.25 14.93
CA VAL A 86 9.53 5.67 15.30
C VAL A 86 9.75 4.44 16.16
N GLU A 87 9.08 4.40 17.30
CA GLU A 87 8.94 3.21 18.13
C GLU A 87 7.62 2.52 17.79
N LEU A 88 7.70 1.26 17.32
CA LEU A 88 6.53 0.51 16.92
C LEU A 88 5.77 -0.04 18.13
N ARG A 89 4.48 0.27 18.20
CA ARG A 89 3.51 -0.29 19.15
C ARG A 89 2.36 -0.88 18.35
N GLY A 90 2.28 -2.19 18.30
CA GLY A 90 1.32 -2.83 17.40
C GLY A 90 0.99 -4.27 17.76
N LEU A 91 0.06 -4.81 17.01
CA LEU A 91 -0.48 -6.16 17.15
C LEU A 91 -0.42 -6.89 15.82
N SER A 92 -0.47 -8.23 15.91
CA SER A 92 -0.73 -9.11 14.76
C SER A 92 -2.23 -9.24 14.54
N ARG A 93 -2.68 -8.96 13.32
CA ARG A 93 -4.09 -9.04 12.92
C ARG A 93 -4.31 -10.22 12.00
N HIS A 94 -5.27 -11.06 12.33
CA HIS A 94 -5.87 -12.03 11.41
C HIS A 94 -7.13 -11.42 10.81
N GLN A 95 -7.31 -11.56 9.48
CA GLN A 95 -8.49 -11.06 8.79
C GLN A 95 -9.67 -12.02 9.01
N SER A 96 -10.22 -12.02 10.21
CA SER A 96 -11.40 -12.80 10.56
C SER A 96 -12.27 -12.06 11.57
N TYR A 97 -13.59 -12.26 11.49
CA TYR A 97 -14.55 -11.61 12.37
C TYR A 97 -15.63 -12.60 12.83
N PRO A 98 -16.16 -12.45 14.05
CA PRO A 98 -17.22 -13.31 14.56
C PRO A 98 -18.38 -13.45 13.57
N TYR A 99 -18.86 -14.67 13.40
CA TYR A 99 -19.96 -15.09 12.53
C TYR A 99 -19.69 -14.97 11.01
N GLN A 100 -18.71 -14.18 10.58
CA GLN A 100 -18.41 -13.94 9.15
C GLN A 100 -17.13 -14.66 8.69
N GLY A 101 -16.26 -15.06 9.61
CA GLY A 101 -14.98 -15.66 9.28
C GLY A 101 -14.14 -14.70 8.43
N TYR A 102 -13.55 -15.22 7.35
CA TYR A 102 -12.70 -14.44 6.43
C TYR A 102 -13.49 -13.56 5.43
N ALA A 103 -14.81 -13.77 5.30
CA ALA A 103 -15.67 -12.97 4.39
C ALA A 103 -16.06 -11.63 5.02
N MET A 104 -15.08 -10.90 5.54
CA MET A 104 -15.28 -9.61 6.19
C MET A 104 -15.62 -8.53 5.15
N PRO A 105 -16.76 -7.83 5.28
CA PRO A 105 -17.08 -6.69 4.42
C PRO A 105 -16.18 -5.49 4.70
N ASP A 106 -16.04 -4.59 3.75
CA ASP A 106 -15.16 -3.41 3.81
C ASP A 106 -15.41 -2.55 5.06
N SER A 107 -16.66 -2.42 5.50
CA SER A 107 -17.01 -1.68 6.71
C SER A 107 -16.37 -2.27 7.97
N ILE A 108 -16.30 -3.60 8.09
CA ILE A 108 -15.65 -4.28 9.20
C ILE A 108 -14.13 -4.21 9.08
N GLN A 109 -13.59 -4.29 7.87
CA GLN A 109 -12.16 -4.06 7.62
C GLN A 109 -11.71 -2.68 8.11
N ARG A 110 -12.49 -1.65 7.80
CA ARG A 110 -12.25 -0.27 8.24
C ARG A 110 -12.44 -0.10 9.76
N LEU A 111 -13.43 -0.78 10.34
CA LEU A 111 -13.66 -0.80 11.79
C LEU A 111 -12.44 -1.37 12.53
N ASP A 112 -11.86 -2.48 12.07
CA ASP A 112 -10.66 -3.06 12.68
C ASP A 112 -9.51 -2.06 12.73
N ALA A 113 -9.24 -1.34 11.64
CA ALA A 113 -8.20 -0.32 11.61
C ALA A 113 -8.48 0.82 12.61
N GLN A 114 -9.75 1.22 12.74
CA GLN A 114 -10.17 2.24 13.72
C GLN A 114 -9.97 1.77 15.16
N LEU A 115 -10.35 0.53 15.48
CA LEU A 115 -10.16 -0.06 16.81
C LEU A 115 -8.67 -0.14 17.16
N LEU A 116 -7.83 -0.63 16.25
CA LEU A 116 -6.38 -0.69 16.46
C LEU A 116 -5.80 0.71 16.74
N LYS A 117 -6.17 1.70 15.95
CA LYS A 117 -5.61 3.06 16.08
C LYS A 117 -6.17 3.82 17.27
N LYS A 118 -7.51 3.85 17.43
CA LYS A 118 -8.18 4.77 18.36
C LYS A 118 -8.40 4.17 19.73
N GLU A 119 -8.76 2.87 19.80
CA GLU A 119 -9.08 2.24 21.07
C GLU A 119 -7.86 1.58 21.71
N LEU A 120 -7.02 0.92 20.90
CA LEU A 120 -5.83 0.21 21.39
C LEU A 120 -4.56 1.06 21.33
N GLY A 121 -4.59 2.24 20.73
CA GLY A 121 -3.45 3.15 20.65
C GLY A 121 -2.27 2.62 19.83
N CYS A 122 -2.52 1.68 18.91
CA CYS A 122 -1.50 1.13 18.04
C CYS A 122 -1.04 2.17 17.01
N ASN A 123 0.24 2.15 16.67
CA ASN A 123 0.79 2.88 15.53
C ASN A 123 1.26 1.95 14.41
N ALA A 124 1.23 0.63 14.62
CA ALA A 124 1.60 -0.37 13.64
C ALA A 124 0.72 -1.61 13.75
N VAL A 125 0.60 -2.36 12.65
CA VAL A 125 -0.08 -3.64 12.59
C VAL A 125 0.65 -4.56 11.61
N ARG A 126 0.80 -5.83 12.01
CA ARG A 126 1.23 -6.91 11.12
C ARG A 126 0.01 -7.67 10.66
N THR A 127 -0.18 -7.86 9.37
CA THR A 127 -1.29 -8.68 8.84
C THR A 127 -0.83 -10.10 8.60
N CYS A 128 -1.28 -11.02 9.45
CA CYS A 128 -0.94 -12.46 9.39
C CYS A 128 -2.01 -13.17 8.58
N TYR A 129 -1.70 -14.04 7.78
CA TYR A 129 -0.55 -14.59 7.07
C TYR A 129 -0.84 -14.46 5.58
N ALA A 130 -1.35 -13.30 5.20
CA ALA A 130 -1.78 -12.97 3.84
C ALA A 130 -1.83 -11.45 3.66
N PRO A 131 -1.78 -10.97 2.43
CA PRO A 131 -2.05 -9.56 2.12
C PRO A 131 -3.44 -9.15 2.63
N PRO A 132 -3.57 -7.96 3.25
CA PRO A 132 -4.85 -7.51 3.78
C PRO A 132 -5.79 -7.00 2.68
N SER A 133 -7.07 -6.85 3.03
CA SER A 133 -8.06 -6.18 2.15
C SER A 133 -7.63 -4.76 1.79
N PRO A 134 -7.86 -4.30 0.54
CA PRO A 134 -7.66 -2.90 0.16
C PRO A 134 -8.38 -1.91 1.08
N ALA A 135 -9.61 -2.23 1.52
CA ALA A 135 -10.36 -1.37 2.43
C ALA A 135 -9.70 -1.20 3.81
N PHE A 136 -8.98 -2.23 4.28
CA PHE A 136 -8.17 -2.13 5.50
C PHE A 136 -6.96 -1.22 5.29
N LEU A 137 -6.24 -1.38 4.17
CA LEU A 137 -5.10 -0.52 3.82
C LEU A 137 -5.50 0.93 3.63
N ASP A 138 -6.60 1.19 2.93
CA ASP A 138 -7.17 2.53 2.79
C ASP A 138 -7.45 3.18 4.14
N ALA A 139 -8.01 2.43 5.08
CA ALA A 139 -8.25 2.92 6.43
C ALA A 139 -6.94 3.17 7.20
N CYS A 140 -5.94 2.32 7.05
CA CYS A 140 -4.61 2.52 7.64
C CYS A 140 -3.92 3.78 7.09
N ASP A 141 -4.03 4.01 5.79
CA ASP A 141 -3.52 5.23 5.13
C ASP A 141 -4.18 6.49 5.70
N GLU A 142 -5.50 6.47 5.89
CA GLU A 142 -6.29 7.59 6.43
C GLU A 142 -6.03 7.85 7.91
N LEU A 143 -5.76 6.81 8.68
CA LEU A 143 -5.61 6.87 10.13
C LEU A 143 -4.15 7.07 10.60
N GLY A 144 -3.17 6.95 9.72
CA GLY A 144 -1.76 6.96 10.12
C GLY A 144 -1.37 5.70 10.90
N LEU A 145 -1.77 4.53 10.42
CA LEU A 145 -1.42 3.23 11.00
C LEU A 145 -0.44 2.50 10.08
N LEU A 146 0.79 2.29 10.54
CA LEU A 146 1.81 1.57 9.79
C LEU A 146 1.42 0.10 9.60
N VAL A 147 1.65 -0.44 8.40
CA VAL A 147 1.28 -1.82 8.05
C VAL A 147 2.50 -2.61 7.61
N PHE A 148 2.62 -3.82 8.14
CA PHE A 148 3.55 -4.85 7.70
C PHE A 148 2.74 -6.00 7.10
N PRO A 149 2.44 -5.98 5.79
CA PRO A 149 1.75 -7.07 5.11
C PRO A 149 2.72 -8.21 4.82
N GLU A 150 2.23 -9.43 4.90
CA GLU A 150 3.01 -10.64 4.61
C GLU A 150 2.52 -11.32 3.33
N MET A 151 3.46 -11.99 2.65
CA MET A 151 3.13 -12.91 1.57
C MET A 151 2.18 -14.00 2.08
N PRO A 152 1.27 -14.53 1.22
CA PRO A 152 0.34 -15.56 1.65
C PRO A 152 1.06 -16.86 1.98
N GLY A 153 0.73 -17.44 3.12
CA GLY A 153 1.23 -18.74 3.55
C GLY A 153 1.52 -18.85 5.05
N TRP A 154 1.39 -20.07 5.56
CA TRP A 154 1.66 -20.38 6.97
C TRP A 154 2.26 -21.78 7.10
N GLN A 155 3.41 -21.89 7.80
CA GLN A 155 4.12 -23.10 8.17
C GLN A 155 4.65 -23.97 7.02
N HIS A 156 4.12 -23.89 5.82
CA HIS A 156 4.43 -24.79 4.72
C HIS A 156 5.22 -24.11 3.60
N ILE A 157 6.25 -24.79 3.13
CA ILE A 157 6.94 -24.47 1.87
C ILE A 157 6.80 -25.70 0.98
N GLY A 158 6.17 -25.53 -0.18
CA GLY A 158 5.94 -26.62 -1.12
C GLY A 158 7.10 -26.87 -2.07
N ASP A 159 6.80 -27.63 -3.10
CA ASP A 159 7.73 -27.95 -4.19
C ASP A 159 8.11 -26.75 -5.06
N GLU A 160 8.88 -26.98 -6.11
CA GLU A 160 9.34 -25.91 -7.01
C GLU A 160 8.18 -25.17 -7.71
N VAL A 161 7.10 -25.87 -8.07
CA VAL A 161 5.91 -25.27 -8.71
C VAL A 161 5.22 -24.33 -7.73
N TRP A 162 5.01 -24.79 -6.50
CA TRP A 162 4.45 -23.98 -5.43
C TRP A 162 5.34 -22.76 -5.12
N GLN A 163 6.67 -22.94 -5.05
CA GLN A 163 7.62 -21.85 -4.81
C GLN A 163 7.60 -20.79 -5.93
N ALA A 164 7.50 -21.21 -7.19
CA ALA A 164 7.36 -20.30 -8.31
C ALA A 164 6.08 -19.46 -8.20
N GLN A 165 4.95 -20.07 -7.81
CA GLN A 165 3.70 -19.35 -7.57
C GLN A 165 3.81 -18.41 -6.37
N ALA A 166 4.47 -18.82 -5.30
CA ALA A 166 4.71 -17.97 -4.12
C ALA A 166 5.53 -16.71 -4.47
N LEU A 167 6.55 -16.84 -5.32
CA LEU A 167 7.32 -15.70 -5.84
C LEU A 167 6.46 -14.76 -6.68
N GLN A 168 5.58 -15.31 -7.50
CA GLN A 168 4.64 -14.50 -8.28
C GLN A 168 3.68 -13.74 -7.36
N ASN A 169 3.14 -14.39 -6.33
CA ASN A 169 2.27 -13.76 -5.33
C ASN A 169 3.00 -12.61 -4.58
N CYS A 170 4.30 -12.75 -4.28
CA CYS A 170 5.10 -11.66 -3.71
C CYS A 170 5.13 -10.43 -4.63
N ARG A 171 5.43 -10.63 -5.91
CA ARG A 171 5.48 -9.53 -6.90
C ARG A 171 4.12 -8.86 -7.05
N GLU A 172 3.05 -9.65 -7.12
CA GLU A 172 1.68 -9.15 -7.24
C GLU A 172 1.25 -8.36 -6.01
N MET A 173 1.58 -8.82 -4.80
CA MET A 173 1.33 -8.10 -3.56
C MET A 173 1.99 -6.71 -3.57
N VAL A 174 3.27 -6.63 -3.93
CA VAL A 174 3.98 -5.35 -4.01
C VAL A 174 3.38 -4.47 -5.12
N CYS A 175 3.15 -5.03 -6.31
CA CYS A 175 2.59 -4.29 -7.43
C CYS A 175 1.22 -3.70 -7.10
N GLN A 176 0.37 -4.45 -6.39
CA GLN A 176 -0.98 -4.05 -6.01
C GLN A 176 -0.99 -2.99 -4.92
N TYR A 177 -0.08 -3.08 -3.94
CA TYR A 177 -0.18 -2.28 -2.71
C TYR A 177 0.92 -1.22 -2.53
N ARG A 178 1.91 -1.14 -3.41
CA ARG A 178 3.07 -0.23 -3.28
C ARG A 178 2.71 1.26 -3.15
N ASN A 179 1.50 1.66 -3.52
CA ASN A 179 1.05 3.04 -3.44
C ASN A 179 0.45 3.40 -2.06
N HIS A 180 0.24 2.43 -1.16
CA HIS A 180 -0.23 2.67 0.20
C HIS A 180 0.92 3.21 1.06
N PRO A 181 0.87 4.47 1.52
CA PRO A 181 1.95 5.04 2.33
C PRO A 181 2.06 4.41 3.72
N SER A 182 1.01 3.79 4.22
CA SER A 182 1.01 3.05 5.48
C SER A 182 1.92 1.83 5.47
N ILE A 183 2.17 1.21 4.32
CA ILE A 183 3.07 0.06 4.23
C ILE A 183 4.51 0.52 4.39
N PHE A 184 5.20 0.06 5.44
CA PHE A 184 6.57 0.45 5.76
C PHE A 184 7.58 -0.68 5.59
N LEU A 185 7.13 -1.92 5.54
CA LEU A 185 7.94 -3.12 5.40
C LEU A 185 7.10 -4.20 4.70
N TRP A 186 7.75 -5.08 3.94
CA TRP A 186 7.12 -6.22 3.27
C TRP A 186 7.57 -7.53 3.89
N GLY A 187 6.64 -8.42 4.20
CA GLY A 187 6.92 -9.73 4.75
C GLY A 187 7.18 -10.76 3.66
N ALA A 188 8.46 -11.02 3.40
CA ALA A 188 8.93 -11.95 2.38
C ALA A 188 9.07 -13.40 2.88
N ARG A 189 8.71 -13.67 4.14
CA ARG A 189 8.85 -14.98 4.77
C ARG A 189 7.51 -15.56 5.19
N ILE A 190 7.34 -16.86 4.96
CA ILE A 190 6.19 -17.60 5.46
C ILE A 190 6.37 -17.86 6.95
N SER A 191 5.45 -17.34 7.75
CA SER A 191 5.51 -17.44 9.19
C SER A 191 5.41 -18.89 9.66
N GLY A 192 6.29 -19.26 10.61
CA GLY A 192 6.33 -20.59 11.19
C GLY A 192 6.85 -21.72 10.29
N SER A 193 7.32 -21.41 9.07
CA SER A 193 7.94 -22.41 8.21
C SER A 193 9.38 -22.73 8.63
N SER A 194 9.89 -23.88 8.18
CA SER A 194 11.32 -24.21 8.28
C SER A 194 12.19 -23.21 7.54
N ASP A 195 13.46 -23.13 7.90
CA ASP A 195 14.43 -22.32 7.18
C ASP A 195 14.70 -22.92 5.79
N ASN A 196 14.64 -22.06 4.78
CA ASN A 196 14.99 -22.37 3.40
C ASN A 196 15.66 -21.14 2.79
N GLU A 197 16.98 -21.07 2.93
CA GLU A 197 17.77 -19.93 2.51
C GLU A 197 17.59 -19.61 1.02
N ALA A 198 17.63 -20.62 0.17
CA ALA A 198 17.50 -20.46 -1.28
C ALA A 198 16.14 -19.87 -1.66
N PHE A 199 15.06 -20.34 -1.06
CA PHE A 199 13.72 -19.83 -1.31
C PHE A 199 13.57 -18.39 -0.78
N TYR A 200 13.99 -18.12 0.46
CA TYR A 200 13.84 -16.79 1.06
C TYR A 200 14.75 -15.72 0.45
N LYS A 201 15.89 -16.09 -0.11
CA LYS A 201 16.66 -15.17 -0.94
C LYS A 201 15.86 -14.73 -2.17
N ARG A 202 15.22 -15.68 -2.86
CA ARG A 202 14.37 -15.39 -4.04
C ARG A 202 13.14 -14.54 -3.69
N THR A 203 12.49 -14.80 -2.54
CA THR A 203 11.33 -13.97 -2.12
C THR A 203 11.73 -12.55 -1.76
N ASN A 204 12.90 -12.34 -1.13
CA ASN A 204 13.44 -11.01 -0.86
C ASN A 204 13.82 -10.26 -2.15
N GLU A 205 14.33 -10.96 -3.16
CA GLU A 205 14.64 -10.38 -4.48
C GLU A 205 13.36 -10.04 -5.30
N ALA A 206 12.22 -10.67 -4.96
CA ALA A 206 10.94 -10.50 -5.65
C ALA A 206 10.13 -9.30 -5.12
N ILE A 207 10.50 -8.76 -3.97
CA ILE A 207 9.87 -7.64 -3.26
C ILE A 207 10.71 -6.38 -3.40
#